data_9fbde6e1bdae581dbb3428162612ade5
#
_entry.id   9fbde6e1bdae581dbb3428162612ade5
#
_cell.length_a   1.000
_cell.length_b   1.000
_cell.length_c   1.000
_cell.angle_alpha   90.00
_cell.angle_beta   90.00
_cell.angle_gamma   90.00
#
_symmetry.space_group_name_H-M   'P 1'
#
loop_
_entity.id
_entity.type
_entity.pdbx_description
1 polymer ?
#
loop_
_entity_poly.entity_id
_entity_poly.type
_entity_poly.pdbx_seq_one_letter_code
_entity_poly.pdbx_strand_id
1 'polypeptide(L)'
;MRRFPPAGLAAILMPGILCAASSESLTWEPLPPLPDKLGLGGPFAGTHNGALLVAGGANFPGKPPWEGGAKVWYDTVFALEKANGAWKIAGRLPRPLGYGVSLSTGSGVLCIGGSDAQRHYADVSLLRWEEGKIKKSPLPALPKPCANFCGAILDSSIYVAGGIETPGSTNALKTFWLLDLRSAQPQWRELEPWPGPPRMLAVAAVQGQSFFLASGVELGGDAQGKPVRRYLRDAYRYQPGHGWKRLADLPRAAVAAPTPAPLLGDSAFLVLGGDDGTRVNFSPPEQHPGFPKTMLAYHVNTDTWQTFSEMPVAHVTTTITRWNRGYVMPSGEVRPGVRSLRVWALQVKP
;
A
#
# COMPACT_ATOMS: atom_id res chain seq x y z
N MET A 1 11.86 -83.44 -3.56
CA MET A 1 11.70 -82.12 -4.19
C MET A 1 10.40 -81.47 -3.68
N ARG A 2 10.48 -80.57 -2.77
CA ARG A 2 9.29 -79.85 -2.23
C ARG A 2 9.29 -78.42 -2.87
N ARG A 3 8.25 -78.07 -3.61
CA ARG A 3 8.04 -76.76 -4.23
C ARG A 3 7.38 -75.85 -3.22
N PHE A 4 7.96 -74.65 -2.99
CA PHE A 4 7.35 -73.55 -2.23
C PHE A 4 6.52 -72.67 -3.18
N PRO A 5 5.37 -72.12 -2.74
CA PRO A 5 4.57 -71.18 -3.51
C PRO A 5 5.18 -69.75 -3.40
N PRO A 6 4.93 -68.85 -4.38
CA PRO A 6 5.44 -67.48 -4.33
C PRO A 6 4.62 -66.62 -3.38
N ALA A 7 5.31 -65.79 -2.60
CA ALA A 7 4.74 -64.79 -1.73
C ALA A 7 4.12 -63.63 -2.54
N GLY A 8 2.82 -63.42 -2.38
CA GLY A 8 2.12 -62.28 -2.97
C GLY A 8 2.44 -60.99 -2.20
N LEU A 9 2.97 -59.98 -2.90
CA LEU A 9 3.11 -58.60 -2.39
C LEU A 9 1.73 -57.92 -2.37
N ALA A 10 1.21 -57.66 -1.18
CA ALA A 10 0.03 -56.81 -1.00
C ALA A 10 0.46 -55.36 -1.04
N ALA A 11 0.06 -54.64 -2.09
CA ALA A 11 0.25 -53.16 -2.16
C ALA A 11 -0.80 -52.50 -1.27
N ILE A 12 -0.34 -51.87 -0.21
CA ILE A 12 -1.18 -51.01 0.66
C ILE A 12 -1.35 -49.66 -0.06
N LEU A 13 -2.51 -49.43 -0.65
CA LEU A 13 -2.93 -48.11 -1.11
C LEU A 13 -3.28 -47.26 0.13
N MET A 14 -2.41 -46.30 0.45
CA MET A 14 -2.79 -45.24 1.37
C MET A 14 -3.75 -44.28 0.65
N PRO A 15 -4.92 -43.96 1.23
CA PRO A 15 -5.78 -42.91 0.69
C PRO A 15 -5.06 -41.57 0.87
N GLY A 16 -4.68 -40.93 -0.25
CA GLY A 16 -4.23 -39.54 -0.26
C GLY A 16 -5.38 -38.66 0.25
N ILE A 17 -5.20 -38.04 1.40
CA ILE A 17 -6.07 -36.97 1.87
C ILE A 17 -5.86 -35.82 0.91
N LEU A 18 -6.75 -35.66 -0.07
CA LEU A 18 -6.88 -34.42 -0.85
C LEU A 18 -7.40 -33.36 0.13
N CYS A 19 -6.48 -32.57 0.66
CA CYS A 19 -6.84 -31.34 1.34
C CYS A 19 -7.42 -30.41 0.26
N ALA A 20 -8.75 -30.30 0.21
CA ALA A 20 -9.42 -29.32 -0.63
C ALA A 20 -8.97 -27.94 -0.14
N ALA A 21 -8.03 -27.32 -0.84
CA ALA A 21 -7.72 -25.92 -0.65
C ALA A 21 -9.02 -25.16 -0.93
N SER A 22 -9.60 -24.54 0.10
CA SER A 22 -10.69 -23.59 -0.07
C SER A 22 -10.20 -22.53 -1.05
N SER A 23 -10.79 -22.48 -2.24
CA SER A 23 -10.42 -21.48 -3.25
C SER A 23 -10.97 -20.14 -2.78
N GLU A 24 -10.16 -19.37 -2.07
CA GLU A 24 -10.50 -17.97 -1.74
C GLU A 24 -10.84 -17.24 -3.02
N SER A 25 -12.05 -16.71 -3.10
CA SER A 25 -12.50 -15.96 -4.26
C SER A 25 -12.50 -14.47 -3.97
N LEU A 26 -11.98 -13.69 -4.94
CA LEU A 26 -11.98 -12.24 -4.88
C LEU A 26 -13.09 -11.69 -5.77
N THR A 27 -13.84 -10.74 -5.24
CA THR A 27 -14.80 -9.97 -6.05
C THR A 27 -14.49 -8.48 -5.94
N TRP A 28 -14.55 -7.80 -7.08
CA TRP A 28 -14.36 -6.36 -7.17
C TRP A 28 -15.68 -5.70 -7.53
N GLU A 29 -16.08 -4.70 -6.75
CA GLU A 29 -17.31 -3.95 -6.95
C GLU A 29 -16.99 -2.46 -7.05
N PRO A 30 -17.53 -1.74 -8.04
CA PRO A 30 -17.38 -0.30 -8.09
C PRO A 30 -18.24 0.37 -7.01
N LEU A 31 -17.66 1.31 -6.30
CA LEU A 31 -18.37 2.23 -5.41
C LEU A 31 -18.64 3.56 -6.13
N PRO A 32 -19.48 4.46 -5.59
CA PRO A 32 -19.64 5.79 -6.13
C PRO A 32 -18.29 6.47 -6.36
N PRO A 33 -18.03 7.03 -7.55
CA PRO A 33 -16.76 7.66 -7.86
C PRO A 33 -16.53 8.89 -6.98
N LEU A 34 -15.25 9.24 -6.75
CA LEU A 34 -14.92 10.47 -6.03
C LEU A 34 -15.53 11.70 -6.74
N PRO A 35 -16.08 12.66 -6.01
CA PRO A 35 -16.64 13.89 -6.57
C PRO A 35 -15.53 14.90 -6.91
N ASP A 36 -14.62 14.49 -7.77
CA ASP A 36 -13.49 15.24 -8.32
C ASP A 36 -13.56 15.18 -9.86
N LYS A 37 -12.79 16.01 -10.57
CA LYS A 37 -12.82 16.00 -12.04
C LYS A 37 -11.88 14.95 -12.64
N LEU A 38 -10.77 14.67 -11.98
CA LEU A 38 -9.68 13.86 -12.53
C LEU A 38 -9.30 12.67 -11.65
N GLY A 39 -9.65 12.71 -10.37
CA GLY A 39 -9.16 11.81 -9.36
C GLY A 39 -7.84 12.26 -8.75
N LEU A 40 -7.31 11.49 -7.83
CA LEU A 40 -6.23 11.87 -6.92
C LEU A 40 -5.13 10.81 -6.92
N GLY A 41 -3.88 11.23 -7.03
CA GLY A 41 -2.71 10.41 -6.73
C GLY A 41 -2.22 10.69 -5.32
N GLY A 42 -1.83 9.66 -4.57
CA GLY A 42 -1.34 9.78 -3.20
C GLY A 42 -2.34 10.35 -2.19
N PRO A 43 -3.66 10.10 -2.30
CA PRO A 43 -4.58 10.53 -1.26
C PRO A 43 -4.35 9.74 0.03
N PHE A 44 -4.65 10.35 1.16
CA PHE A 44 -4.87 9.63 2.40
C PHE A 44 -6.27 8.99 2.37
N ALA A 45 -6.38 7.76 2.86
CA ALA A 45 -7.67 7.11 3.00
C ALA A 45 -7.72 6.23 4.24
N GLY A 46 -8.91 6.12 4.82
CA GLY A 46 -9.13 5.31 6.00
C GLY A 46 -10.58 5.32 6.42
N THR A 47 -10.88 4.62 7.51
CA THR A 47 -12.25 4.51 8.02
C THR A 47 -12.32 4.91 9.47
N HIS A 48 -13.39 5.61 9.83
CA HIS A 48 -13.72 5.93 11.22
C HIS A 48 -15.24 6.07 11.37
N ASN A 49 -15.79 5.55 12.48
CA ASN A 49 -17.24 5.56 12.77
C ASN A 49 -18.11 5.13 11.58
N GLY A 50 -17.68 4.05 10.88
CA GLY A 50 -18.40 3.48 9.74
C GLY A 50 -18.25 4.24 8.41
N ALA A 51 -17.69 5.44 8.39
CA ALA A 51 -17.46 6.20 7.17
C ALA A 51 -16.09 5.93 6.57
N LEU A 52 -16.04 5.82 5.23
CA LEU A 52 -14.82 5.87 4.45
C LEU A 52 -14.44 7.34 4.23
N LEU A 53 -13.21 7.70 4.59
CA LEU A 53 -12.63 9.03 4.41
C LEU A 53 -11.57 8.98 3.32
N VAL A 54 -11.57 9.98 2.43
CA VAL A 54 -10.51 10.21 1.44
C VAL A 54 -10.10 11.66 1.52
N ALA A 55 -8.80 11.93 1.69
CA ALA A 55 -8.32 13.25 2.00
C ALA A 55 -7.07 13.62 1.19
N GLY A 56 -7.00 14.87 0.74
CA GLY A 56 -5.82 15.37 0.03
C GLY A 56 -5.54 14.66 -1.29
N GLY A 57 -4.26 14.44 -1.59
CA GLY A 57 -3.81 13.91 -2.87
C GLY A 57 -3.54 14.99 -3.90
N ALA A 58 -3.14 14.58 -5.11
CA ALA A 58 -2.78 15.51 -6.18
C ALA A 58 -3.15 15.00 -7.57
N ASN A 59 -3.37 15.94 -8.50
CA ASN A 59 -3.57 15.64 -9.92
C ASN A 59 -2.98 16.72 -10.82
N PHE A 60 -3.30 16.68 -12.11
CA PHE A 60 -2.87 17.65 -13.13
C PHE A 60 -4.12 18.31 -13.76
N PRO A 61 -4.68 19.38 -13.15
CA PRO A 61 -5.99 19.93 -13.56
C PRO A 61 -5.97 20.67 -14.90
N GLY A 62 -4.82 21.10 -15.37
CA GLY A 62 -4.67 21.80 -16.65
C GLY A 62 -4.24 20.85 -17.76
N LYS A 63 -2.94 20.70 -17.94
CA LYS A 63 -2.32 19.83 -18.93
C LYS A 63 -1.74 18.58 -18.29
N PRO A 64 -1.62 17.47 -19.02
CA PRO A 64 -0.90 16.31 -18.50
C PRO A 64 0.61 16.62 -18.32
N PRO A 65 1.33 15.83 -17.53
CA PRO A 65 2.74 16.11 -17.21
C PRO A 65 3.65 16.10 -18.45
N TRP A 66 3.38 15.28 -19.45
CA TRP A 66 4.16 15.24 -20.70
C TRP A 66 3.97 16.46 -21.61
N GLU A 67 2.95 17.29 -21.36
CA GLU A 67 2.75 18.60 -21.97
C GLU A 67 3.18 19.76 -21.07
N GLY A 68 3.95 19.47 -20.02
CA GLY A 68 4.42 20.46 -19.05
C GLY A 68 3.38 20.90 -18.03
N GLY A 69 2.34 20.08 -17.80
CA GLY A 69 1.30 20.35 -16.81
C GLY A 69 1.85 20.38 -15.37
N ALA A 70 1.40 21.36 -14.61
CA ALA A 70 1.74 21.49 -13.20
C ALA A 70 0.87 20.56 -12.34
N LYS A 71 1.51 19.86 -11.40
CA LYS A 71 0.81 19.07 -10.39
C LYS A 71 0.26 20.00 -9.32
N VAL A 72 -1.01 19.76 -8.92
CA VAL A 72 -1.71 20.51 -7.88
C VAL A 72 -2.11 19.56 -6.76
N TRP A 73 -1.83 19.94 -5.53
CA TRP A 73 -2.23 19.23 -4.32
C TRP A 73 -3.51 19.82 -3.74
N TYR A 74 -4.28 18.99 -3.05
CA TYR A 74 -5.57 19.35 -2.47
C TYR A 74 -5.58 19.10 -0.97
N ASP A 75 -6.49 19.79 -0.27
CA ASP A 75 -6.74 19.62 1.16
C ASP A 75 -8.14 19.09 1.48
N THR A 76 -8.99 18.92 0.48
CA THR A 76 -10.37 18.47 0.64
C THR A 76 -10.40 17.08 1.29
N VAL A 77 -11.30 16.92 2.27
CA VAL A 77 -11.64 15.63 2.86
C VAL A 77 -13.06 15.26 2.42
N PHE A 78 -13.17 14.11 1.76
CA PHE A 78 -14.44 13.50 1.39
C PHE A 78 -14.79 12.38 2.36
N ALA A 79 -16.09 12.19 2.61
CA ALA A 79 -16.64 11.10 3.41
C ALA A 79 -17.74 10.36 2.66
N LEU A 80 -17.71 9.03 2.71
CA LEU A 80 -18.76 8.13 2.22
C LEU A 80 -19.24 7.26 3.40
N GLU A 81 -20.50 7.45 3.83
CA GLU A 81 -21.05 6.75 4.99
C GLU A 81 -21.65 5.37 4.65
N LYS A 82 -22.07 5.17 3.41
CA LYS A 82 -22.68 3.92 2.93
C LYS A 82 -22.16 3.60 1.52
N ALA A 83 -21.99 2.32 1.21
CA ALA A 83 -21.46 1.88 -0.08
C ALA A 83 -22.28 2.34 -1.30
N ASN A 84 -23.58 2.51 -1.14
CA ASN A 84 -24.50 3.05 -2.15
C ASN A 84 -24.90 4.51 -1.90
N GLY A 85 -24.21 5.20 -1.00
CA GLY A 85 -24.49 6.59 -0.64
C GLY A 85 -23.83 7.60 -1.57
N ALA A 86 -23.98 8.87 -1.24
CA ALA A 86 -23.29 9.97 -1.91
C ALA A 86 -22.10 10.44 -1.07
N TRP A 87 -21.03 10.83 -1.73
CA TRP A 87 -19.89 11.50 -1.11
C TRP A 87 -20.29 12.87 -0.57
N LYS A 88 -19.76 13.22 0.57
CA LYS A 88 -19.90 14.55 1.20
C LYS A 88 -18.52 15.19 1.31
N ILE A 89 -18.44 16.52 1.15
CA ILE A 89 -17.27 17.27 1.60
C ILE A 89 -17.35 17.35 3.11
N ALA A 90 -16.44 16.67 3.79
CA ALA A 90 -16.42 16.50 5.24
C ALA A 90 -15.59 17.57 5.97
N GLY A 91 -14.72 18.25 5.22
CA GLY A 91 -13.79 19.25 5.75
C GLY A 91 -12.54 19.38 4.92
N ARG A 92 -11.47 19.84 5.57
CA ARG A 92 -10.15 20.05 4.92
C ARG A 92 -9.02 19.56 5.82
N LEU A 93 -7.93 19.10 5.21
CA LEU A 93 -6.63 18.93 5.87
C LEU A 93 -6.10 20.31 6.35
N PRO A 94 -5.09 20.33 7.23
CA PRO A 94 -4.44 21.60 7.63
C PRO A 94 -3.83 22.37 6.45
N ARG A 95 -3.47 21.68 5.38
CA ARG A 95 -2.89 22.20 4.12
C ARG A 95 -3.14 21.22 2.98
N PRO A 96 -2.96 21.64 1.71
CA PRO A 96 -2.86 20.71 0.59
C PRO A 96 -1.72 19.71 0.84
N LEU A 97 -2.03 18.41 0.79
CA LEU A 97 -1.09 17.35 1.19
C LEU A 97 -1.42 16.03 0.50
N GLY A 98 -0.39 15.26 0.15
CA GLY A 98 -0.54 13.91 -0.38
C GLY A 98 0.74 13.09 -0.25
N TYR A 99 0.73 11.84 -0.73
CA TYR A 99 1.91 10.95 -0.77
C TYR A 99 2.49 10.61 0.62
N GLY A 100 1.70 10.76 1.68
CA GLY A 100 2.00 10.25 3.01
C GLY A 100 1.45 8.85 3.21
N VAL A 101 1.53 8.36 4.45
CA VAL A 101 0.90 7.12 4.90
C VAL A 101 -0.39 7.44 5.62
N SER A 102 -1.46 6.69 5.32
CA SER A 102 -2.70 6.75 6.09
C SER A 102 -3.10 5.39 6.63
N LEU A 103 -3.55 5.38 7.89
CA LEU A 103 -3.87 4.17 8.63
C LEU A 103 -5.12 4.39 9.47
N SER A 104 -6.05 3.44 9.41
CA SER A 104 -7.26 3.47 10.24
C SER A 104 -6.99 2.91 11.63
N THR A 105 -7.47 3.59 12.65
CA THR A 105 -7.46 3.15 14.05
C THR A 105 -8.85 3.27 14.65
N GLY A 106 -9.08 2.69 15.83
CA GLY A 106 -10.32 2.90 16.59
C GLY A 106 -10.56 4.37 16.97
N SER A 107 -9.49 5.19 17.00
CA SER A 107 -9.57 6.61 17.37
C SER A 107 -9.70 7.56 16.18
N GLY A 108 -9.57 7.08 14.95
CA GLY A 108 -9.60 7.90 13.73
C GLY A 108 -8.67 7.42 12.64
N VAL A 109 -8.57 8.20 11.58
CA VAL A 109 -7.64 7.98 10.47
C VAL A 109 -6.40 8.82 10.69
N LEU A 110 -5.26 8.16 10.76
CA LEU A 110 -3.95 8.80 10.81
C LEU A 110 -3.53 9.24 9.40
N CYS A 111 -3.09 10.47 9.27
CA CYS A 111 -2.40 11.00 8.09
C CYS A 111 -0.98 11.35 8.53
N ILE A 112 0.01 10.64 8.03
CA ILE A 112 1.40 10.67 8.50
C ILE A 112 2.28 11.22 7.38
N GLY A 113 3.03 12.29 7.64
CA GLY A 113 3.94 12.90 6.67
C GLY A 113 3.26 13.33 5.37
N GLY A 114 3.94 13.18 4.25
CA GLY A 114 3.46 13.56 2.94
C GLY A 114 4.13 14.80 2.37
N SER A 115 3.66 15.25 1.23
CA SER A 115 4.24 16.38 0.48
C SER A 115 3.19 17.33 -0.05
N ASP A 116 3.61 18.55 -0.32
CA ASP A 116 2.98 19.49 -1.25
C ASP A 116 3.90 19.78 -2.45
N ALA A 117 3.67 20.91 -3.13
CA ALA A 117 4.47 21.32 -4.28
C ALA A 117 5.90 21.76 -3.91
N GLN A 118 6.15 22.17 -2.68
CA GLN A 118 7.41 22.80 -2.25
C GLN A 118 8.28 21.87 -1.39
N ARG A 119 7.64 21.06 -0.50
CA ARG A 119 8.39 20.30 0.49
C ARG A 119 7.65 19.05 0.98
N HIS A 120 8.37 18.24 1.73
CA HIS A 120 7.81 17.16 2.52
C HIS A 120 7.59 17.58 3.97
N TYR A 121 6.74 16.87 4.67
CA TYR A 121 6.29 17.20 6.02
C TYR A 121 6.55 16.05 7.00
N ALA A 122 6.76 16.40 8.26
CA ALA A 122 6.83 15.45 9.37
C ALA A 122 5.52 15.36 10.16
N ASP A 123 4.57 16.24 9.86
CA ASP A 123 3.31 16.34 10.61
C ASP A 123 2.55 15.02 10.61
N VAL A 124 1.91 14.72 11.74
CA VAL A 124 0.97 13.60 11.89
C VAL A 124 -0.35 14.16 12.39
N SER A 125 -1.41 13.88 11.64
CA SER A 125 -2.77 14.32 11.98
C SER A 125 -3.69 13.13 12.15
N LEU A 126 -4.53 13.17 13.18
CA LEU A 126 -5.63 12.24 13.38
C LEU A 126 -6.93 12.90 12.91
N LEU A 127 -7.60 12.28 11.94
CA LEU A 127 -8.91 12.71 11.43
C LEU A 127 -10.00 11.85 12.06
N ARG A 128 -10.95 12.46 12.72
CA ARG A 128 -12.12 11.80 13.31
C ARG A 128 -13.39 12.25 12.59
N TRP A 129 -14.18 11.28 12.15
CA TRP A 129 -15.51 11.51 11.62
C TRP A 129 -16.50 11.55 12.78
N GLU A 130 -17.04 12.70 13.09
CA GLU A 130 -17.95 12.92 14.19
C GLU A 130 -19.05 13.90 13.75
N GLU A 131 -20.32 13.55 13.96
CA GLU A 131 -21.48 14.42 13.69
C GLU A 131 -21.50 15.02 12.27
N GLY A 132 -21.12 14.22 11.27
CA GLY A 132 -21.10 14.67 9.88
C GLY A 132 -19.96 15.61 9.49
N LYS A 133 -18.91 15.73 10.32
CA LYS A 133 -17.76 16.61 10.11
C LYS A 133 -16.44 15.94 10.50
N ILE A 134 -15.34 16.48 9.98
CA ILE A 134 -13.99 16.08 10.39
C ILE A 134 -13.52 16.94 11.56
N LYS A 135 -13.20 16.27 12.67
CA LYS A 135 -12.38 16.84 13.74
C LYS A 135 -10.94 16.40 13.55
N LYS A 136 -10.01 17.32 13.77
CA LYS A 136 -8.57 17.11 13.59
C LYS A 136 -7.82 17.31 14.89
N SER A 137 -6.85 16.45 15.17
CA SER A 137 -5.89 16.66 16.26
C SER A 137 -4.49 16.26 15.81
N PRO A 138 -3.45 16.98 16.27
CA PRO A 138 -2.08 16.59 16.01
C PRO A 138 -1.70 15.36 16.85
N LEU A 139 -0.75 14.60 16.32
CA LEU A 139 0.00 13.57 17.03
C LEU A 139 1.50 13.91 16.93
N PRO A 140 2.37 13.20 17.67
CA PRO A 140 3.81 13.42 17.57
C PRO A 140 4.29 13.35 16.12
N ALA A 141 5.05 14.37 15.71
CA ALA A 141 5.60 14.45 14.36
C ALA A 141 6.66 13.36 14.14
N LEU A 142 6.83 12.93 12.89
CA LEU A 142 7.93 12.07 12.46
C LEU A 142 9.28 12.69 12.84
N PRO A 143 10.34 11.89 13.04
CA PRO A 143 11.68 12.41 13.29
C PRO A 143 12.24 13.30 12.18
N LYS A 144 11.77 13.10 10.94
CA LYS A 144 12.13 13.89 9.75
C LYS A 144 10.94 14.03 8.82
N PRO A 145 10.90 15.06 7.95
CA PRO A 145 9.97 15.12 6.83
C PRO A 145 10.08 13.87 5.95
N CYS A 146 8.94 13.34 5.53
CA CYS A 146 8.95 12.13 4.71
C CYS A 146 7.72 12.05 3.81
N ALA A 147 7.93 11.63 2.55
CA ALA A 147 6.87 11.29 1.61
C ALA A 147 7.26 10.03 0.80
N ASN A 148 6.28 9.43 0.12
CA ASN A 148 6.48 8.23 -0.69
C ASN A 148 7.02 7.02 0.10
N PHE A 149 6.74 6.98 1.39
CA PHE A 149 7.06 5.87 2.29
C PHE A 149 5.84 4.95 2.46
N CYS A 150 6.03 3.81 3.10
CA CYS A 150 4.94 2.88 3.40
C CYS A 150 4.83 2.66 4.90
N GLY A 151 3.69 2.12 5.33
CA GLY A 151 3.49 1.80 6.73
C GLY A 151 2.28 0.91 6.95
N ALA A 152 2.22 0.29 8.12
CA ALA A 152 1.11 -0.54 8.58
C ALA A 152 1.02 -0.54 10.11
N ILE A 153 -0.13 -0.99 10.63
CA ILE A 153 -0.36 -1.15 12.06
C ILE A 153 -0.26 -2.63 12.41
N LEU A 154 0.61 -2.94 13.34
CA LEU A 154 0.70 -4.24 14.00
C LEU A 154 0.26 -4.06 15.45
N ASP A 155 -0.88 -4.63 15.81
CA ASP A 155 -1.59 -4.41 17.07
C ASP A 155 -1.90 -2.92 17.30
N SER A 156 -1.21 -2.28 18.23
CA SER A 156 -1.33 -0.84 18.50
C SER A 156 -0.08 -0.05 18.12
N SER A 157 0.84 -0.68 17.39
CA SER A 157 2.10 -0.10 16.98
C SER A 157 2.06 0.25 15.49
N ILE A 158 2.38 1.49 15.18
CA ILE A 158 2.51 1.96 13.81
C ILE A 158 3.96 1.80 13.39
N TYR A 159 4.17 1.10 12.29
CA TYR A 159 5.48 0.97 11.65
C TYR A 159 5.46 1.71 10.32
N VAL A 160 6.47 2.52 10.05
CA VAL A 160 6.68 3.19 8.76
C VAL A 160 8.10 2.99 8.27
N ALA A 161 8.28 2.84 6.96
CA ALA A 161 9.55 2.47 6.37
C ALA A 161 9.84 3.21 5.06
N GLY A 162 11.11 3.60 4.87
CA GLY A 162 11.62 4.18 3.64
C GLY A 162 11.15 5.59 3.33
N GLY A 163 10.95 5.89 2.05
CA GLY A 163 10.51 7.20 1.56
C GLY A 163 11.65 8.10 1.08
N ILE A 164 11.36 9.37 0.93
CA ILE A 164 12.32 10.44 0.61
C ILE A 164 12.07 11.65 1.50
N GLU A 165 13.13 12.36 1.84
CA GLU A 165 13.08 13.50 2.79
C GLU A 165 12.62 14.80 2.13
N THR A 166 12.98 15.04 0.88
CA THR A 166 12.63 16.24 0.12
C THR A 166 12.23 15.90 -1.31
N PRO A 167 11.51 16.79 -2.02
CA PRO A 167 11.18 16.59 -3.44
C PRO A 167 12.42 16.42 -4.34
N GLY A 168 13.54 17.07 -3.99
CA GLY A 168 14.80 17.00 -4.72
C GLY A 168 15.75 15.89 -4.27
N SER A 169 15.31 14.97 -3.39
CA SER A 169 16.17 13.88 -2.92
C SER A 169 16.65 13.00 -4.06
N THR A 170 17.96 12.78 -4.14
CA THR A 170 18.60 11.84 -5.07
C THR A 170 18.77 10.45 -4.49
N ASN A 171 18.53 10.30 -3.19
CA ASN A 171 18.58 9.02 -2.47
C ASN A 171 17.27 8.78 -1.71
N ALA A 172 16.83 7.54 -1.70
CA ALA A 172 15.75 7.11 -0.84
C ALA A 172 16.23 6.93 0.60
N LEU A 173 15.31 7.00 1.56
CA LEU A 173 15.59 6.77 2.98
C LEU A 173 15.65 5.26 3.27
N LYS A 174 16.44 4.90 4.28
CA LYS A 174 16.51 3.58 4.89
C LYS A 174 16.05 3.66 6.36
N THR A 175 15.01 4.43 6.60
CA THR A 175 14.44 4.64 7.94
C THR A 175 13.39 3.61 8.25
N PHE A 176 13.33 3.18 9.51
CA PHE A 176 12.28 2.33 10.04
C PHE A 176 11.86 2.90 11.40
N TRP A 177 10.66 3.46 11.48
CA TRP A 177 10.17 4.15 12.67
C TRP A 177 8.95 3.47 13.25
N LEU A 178 8.85 3.49 14.57
CA LEU A 178 7.77 2.92 15.38
C LEU A 178 7.13 4.00 16.24
N LEU A 179 5.80 4.04 16.25
CA LEU A 179 4.99 4.78 17.24
C LEU A 179 4.06 3.80 17.95
N ASP A 180 4.21 3.64 19.26
CA ASP A 180 3.29 2.84 20.10
C ASP A 180 2.15 3.72 20.60
N LEU A 181 0.94 3.45 20.12
CA LEU A 181 -0.27 4.20 20.47
C LEU A 181 -0.79 3.89 21.89
N ARG A 182 -0.29 2.85 22.55
CA ARG A 182 -0.67 2.52 23.95
C ARG A 182 0.15 3.32 24.96
N SER A 183 1.26 3.91 24.55
CA SER A 183 2.08 4.75 25.41
C SER A 183 1.27 5.94 25.90
N ALA A 184 1.38 6.27 27.19
CA ALA A 184 0.79 7.49 27.74
C ALA A 184 1.37 8.77 27.11
N GLN A 185 2.59 8.69 26.60
CA GLN A 185 3.28 9.74 25.88
C GLN A 185 3.87 9.13 24.58
N PRO A 186 3.07 8.96 23.52
CA PRO A 186 3.54 8.36 22.28
C PRO A 186 4.69 9.19 21.68
N GLN A 187 5.77 8.53 21.30
CA GLN A 187 6.90 9.15 20.62
C GLN A 187 7.43 8.19 19.56
N TRP A 188 7.85 8.73 18.41
CA TRP A 188 8.51 7.96 17.38
C TRP A 188 9.87 7.49 17.86
N ARG A 189 10.14 6.21 17.64
CA ARG A 189 11.44 5.59 17.88
C ARG A 189 11.99 5.08 16.56
N GLU A 190 13.27 5.32 16.32
CA GLU A 190 13.99 4.70 15.23
C GLU A 190 14.36 3.27 15.60
N LEU A 191 14.09 2.34 14.70
CA LEU A 191 14.43 0.94 14.82
C LEU A 191 15.50 0.59 13.80
N GLU A 192 16.22 -0.53 14.03
CA GLU A 192 17.14 -1.08 13.04
C GLU A 192 16.41 -1.33 11.71
N PRO A 193 16.87 -0.77 10.59
CA PRO A 193 16.22 -0.94 9.30
C PRO A 193 16.52 -2.32 8.70
N TRP A 194 15.76 -2.69 7.66
CA TRP A 194 15.97 -3.94 6.91
C TRP A 194 17.37 -3.99 6.27
N PRO A 195 17.94 -5.21 6.06
CA PRO A 195 19.32 -5.35 5.55
C PRO A 195 19.49 -5.08 4.05
N GLY A 196 18.42 -4.66 3.35
CA GLY A 196 18.45 -4.36 1.91
C GLY A 196 18.68 -2.87 1.60
N PRO A 197 18.54 -2.49 0.31
CA PRO A 197 18.76 -1.12 -0.14
C PRO A 197 17.70 -0.14 0.41
N PRO A 198 18.04 1.16 0.53
CA PRO A 198 17.07 2.20 0.80
C PRO A 198 15.99 2.22 -0.29
N ARG A 199 14.76 2.64 0.05
CA ARG A 199 13.65 2.58 -0.91
C ARG A 199 12.54 3.56 -0.64
N MET A 200 11.84 3.95 -1.69
CA MET A 200 10.56 4.63 -1.64
C MET A 200 9.49 3.82 -2.38
N LEU A 201 8.21 4.17 -2.22
CA LEU A 201 7.08 3.55 -2.93
C LEU A 201 7.02 2.03 -2.75
N ALA A 202 7.45 1.53 -1.60
CA ALA A 202 7.37 0.14 -1.23
C ALA A 202 5.96 -0.24 -0.74
N VAL A 203 5.71 -1.52 -0.64
CA VAL A 203 4.48 -2.10 -0.09
C VAL A 203 4.75 -2.54 1.35
N ALA A 204 3.94 -2.06 2.29
CA ALA A 204 3.87 -2.58 3.64
C ALA A 204 2.72 -3.58 3.78
N ALA A 205 2.89 -4.59 4.62
CA ALA A 205 1.83 -5.50 5.04
C ALA A 205 2.00 -5.86 6.52
N VAL A 206 0.95 -6.35 7.13
CA VAL A 206 0.98 -6.99 8.45
C VAL A 206 0.24 -8.31 8.34
N GLN A 207 0.90 -9.39 8.76
CA GLN A 207 0.28 -10.71 8.85
C GLN A 207 0.82 -11.45 10.08
N GLY A 208 -0.09 -12.03 10.86
CA GLY A 208 0.28 -12.56 12.18
C GLY A 208 0.92 -11.47 13.05
N GLN A 209 2.04 -11.78 13.66
CA GLN A 209 2.79 -10.83 14.52
C GLN A 209 4.00 -10.21 13.80
N SER A 210 3.87 -9.95 12.50
CA SER A 210 4.99 -9.47 11.71
C SER A 210 4.59 -8.33 10.77
N PHE A 211 5.51 -7.38 10.61
CA PHE A 211 5.47 -6.36 9.58
C PHE A 211 6.27 -6.84 8.37
N PHE A 212 5.77 -6.59 7.18
CA PHE A 212 6.42 -6.95 5.92
C PHE A 212 6.69 -5.70 5.10
N LEU A 213 7.85 -5.70 4.42
CA LEU A 213 8.30 -4.67 3.49
C LEU A 213 8.68 -5.35 2.18
N ALA A 214 8.01 -4.99 1.10
CA ALA A 214 8.21 -5.62 -0.20
C ALA A 214 8.35 -4.59 -1.32
N SER A 215 9.18 -4.90 -2.33
CA SER A 215 9.34 -4.08 -3.53
C SER A 215 9.77 -2.62 -3.24
N GLY A 216 9.39 -1.70 -4.13
CA GLY A 216 9.75 -0.29 -4.08
C GLY A 216 10.85 0.08 -5.07
N VAL A 217 11.31 1.32 -4.98
CA VAL A 217 12.36 1.89 -5.82
C VAL A 217 13.49 2.39 -4.95
N GLU A 218 14.71 1.93 -5.24
CA GLU A 218 15.92 2.60 -4.80
C GLU A 218 16.22 3.78 -5.72
N LEU A 219 16.57 4.91 -5.12
CA LEU A 219 17.14 6.05 -5.82
C LEU A 219 18.65 6.05 -5.63
N GLY A 220 19.38 6.23 -6.70
CA GLY A 220 20.82 6.42 -6.70
C GLY A 220 21.21 7.44 -7.76
N GLY A 221 22.46 7.88 -7.77
CA GLY A 221 23.00 8.69 -8.85
C GLY A 221 23.68 7.79 -9.90
N ASP A 222 23.56 8.15 -11.19
CA ASP A 222 24.47 7.63 -12.22
C ASP A 222 25.87 8.25 -12.07
N ALA A 223 26.77 7.93 -12.98
CA ALA A 223 28.13 8.47 -12.99
C ALA A 223 28.19 9.99 -13.13
N GLN A 224 27.12 10.65 -13.56
CA GLN A 224 26.94 12.09 -13.70
C GLN A 224 26.12 12.70 -12.55
N GLY A 225 25.74 11.89 -11.54
CA GLY A 225 24.93 12.32 -10.39
C GLY A 225 23.44 12.49 -10.71
N LYS A 226 22.96 12.07 -11.87
CA LYS A 226 21.54 12.12 -12.23
C LYS A 226 20.80 11.01 -11.49
N PRO A 227 19.62 11.29 -10.89
CA PRO A 227 18.83 10.27 -10.20
C PRO A 227 18.43 9.12 -11.13
N VAL A 228 18.78 7.91 -10.73
CA VAL A 228 18.40 6.66 -11.40
C VAL A 228 17.51 5.86 -10.47
N ARG A 229 16.49 5.22 -11.02
CA ARG A 229 15.56 4.35 -10.30
C ARG A 229 15.91 2.89 -10.56
N ARG A 230 16.17 2.15 -9.47
CA ARG A 230 16.27 0.69 -9.51
C ARG A 230 15.03 0.06 -8.90
N TYR A 231 14.26 -0.64 -9.72
CA TYR A 231 13.04 -1.34 -9.30
C TYR A 231 13.40 -2.59 -8.51
N LEU A 232 12.92 -2.67 -7.29
CA LEU A 232 13.29 -3.71 -6.32
C LEU A 232 12.26 -4.84 -6.31
N ARG A 233 12.77 -6.07 -6.18
CA ARG A 233 11.94 -7.28 -6.06
C ARG A 233 12.11 -7.98 -4.73
N ASP A 234 13.01 -7.50 -3.87
CA ASP A 234 13.29 -8.08 -2.57
C ASP A 234 12.17 -7.80 -1.56
N ALA A 235 12.01 -8.72 -0.62
CA ALA A 235 11.05 -8.63 0.46
C ALA A 235 11.69 -8.98 1.81
N TYR A 236 11.12 -8.44 2.88
CA TYR A 236 11.61 -8.59 4.24
C TYR A 236 10.45 -8.71 5.22
N ARG A 237 10.66 -9.50 6.27
CA ARG A 237 9.78 -9.60 7.43
C ARG A 237 10.49 -9.07 8.67
N TYR A 238 9.84 -8.17 9.38
CA TYR A 238 10.23 -7.74 10.71
C TYR A 238 9.31 -8.37 11.75
N GLN A 239 9.89 -8.97 12.77
CA GLN A 239 9.15 -9.47 13.90
C GLN A 239 9.70 -8.80 15.16
N PRO A 240 8.85 -8.11 15.97
CA PRO A 240 9.28 -7.50 17.23
C PRO A 240 10.03 -8.51 18.10
N GLY A 241 11.17 -8.08 18.64
CA GLY A 241 12.04 -8.94 19.45
C GLY A 241 12.96 -9.89 18.68
N HIS A 242 12.74 -10.10 17.36
CA HIS A 242 13.53 -11.01 16.53
C HIS A 242 14.25 -10.30 15.35
N GLY A 243 13.84 -9.04 15.04
CA GLY A 243 14.44 -8.25 13.97
C GLY A 243 13.98 -8.66 12.57
N TRP A 244 14.83 -8.39 11.58
CA TRP A 244 14.54 -8.56 10.16
C TRP A 244 15.01 -9.93 9.62
N LYS A 245 14.19 -10.51 8.75
CA LYS A 245 14.53 -11.67 7.93
C LYS A 245 14.27 -11.34 6.46
N ARG A 246 15.23 -11.63 5.57
CA ARG A 246 15.00 -11.61 4.13
C ARG A 246 14.07 -12.76 3.73
N LEU A 247 13.17 -12.49 2.78
CA LEU A 247 12.18 -13.40 2.22
C LEU A 247 12.48 -13.68 0.75
N ALA A 248 11.71 -14.59 0.13
CA ALA A 248 11.73 -14.82 -1.30
C ALA A 248 11.43 -13.52 -2.07
N ASP A 249 12.12 -13.32 -3.19
CA ASP A 249 11.91 -12.17 -4.06
C ASP A 249 10.57 -12.28 -4.80
N LEU A 250 9.91 -11.14 -5.01
CA LEU A 250 8.72 -11.07 -5.85
C LEU A 250 9.02 -11.52 -7.28
N PRO A 251 8.06 -12.15 -7.98
CA PRO A 251 8.22 -12.50 -9.40
C PRO A 251 8.50 -11.28 -10.30
N ARG A 252 8.00 -10.12 -9.92
CA ARG A 252 8.25 -8.81 -10.55
C ARG A 252 8.26 -7.70 -9.50
N ALA A 253 8.79 -6.54 -9.83
CA ALA A 253 8.61 -5.37 -8.97
C ALA A 253 7.14 -4.95 -8.94
N ALA A 254 6.74 -4.28 -7.86
CA ALA A 254 5.38 -3.79 -7.63
C ALA A 254 5.43 -2.39 -6.96
N VAL A 255 6.14 -1.48 -7.62
CA VAL A 255 6.37 -0.12 -7.11
C VAL A 255 5.07 0.65 -7.01
N ALA A 256 4.90 1.40 -5.93
CA ALA A 256 3.71 2.21 -5.64
C ALA A 256 2.38 1.43 -5.67
N ALA A 257 2.40 0.11 -5.54
CA ALA A 257 1.18 -0.67 -5.37
C ALA A 257 0.39 -0.17 -4.14
N PRO A 258 -0.94 -0.29 -4.14
CA PRO A 258 -1.77 0.11 -2.99
C PRO A 258 -1.29 -0.50 -1.68
N THR A 259 -1.11 0.34 -0.65
CA THR A 259 -0.55 -0.07 0.63
C THR A 259 -1.33 0.56 1.80
N PRO A 260 -1.43 -0.11 2.98
CA PRO A 260 -0.91 -1.43 3.33
C PRO A 260 -1.63 -2.56 2.58
N ALA A 261 -0.91 -3.62 2.21
CA ALA A 261 -1.44 -4.73 1.44
C ALA A 261 -2.59 -5.45 2.15
N PRO A 262 -3.69 -5.79 1.46
CA PRO A 262 -4.81 -6.50 2.06
C PRO A 262 -4.44 -7.95 2.41
N LEU A 263 -5.04 -8.46 3.48
CA LEU A 263 -4.88 -9.83 3.91
C LEU A 263 -5.68 -10.79 3.02
N LEU A 264 -5.14 -11.96 2.81
CA LEU A 264 -5.77 -13.10 2.17
C LEU A 264 -5.72 -14.28 3.17
N GLY A 265 -6.84 -14.50 3.85
CA GLY A 265 -6.90 -15.44 4.97
C GLY A 265 -5.92 -15.14 6.10
N ASP A 266 -5.54 -16.19 6.84
CA ASP A 266 -4.72 -16.06 8.05
C ASP A 266 -3.21 -16.21 7.81
N SER A 267 -2.80 -16.51 6.56
CA SER A 267 -1.39 -16.83 6.26
C SER A 267 -0.86 -16.21 4.97
N ALA A 268 -1.61 -15.28 4.36
CA ALA A 268 -1.17 -14.64 3.14
C ALA A 268 -1.62 -13.16 3.06
N PHE A 269 -0.99 -12.38 2.19
CA PHE A 269 -1.42 -11.04 1.82
C PHE A 269 -1.25 -10.80 0.31
N LEU A 270 -1.97 -9.81 -0.20
CA LEU A 270 -2.02 -9.50 -1.63
C LEU A 270 -1.26 -8.22 -1.96
N VAL A 271 -0.32 -8.29 -2.90
CA VAL A 271 0.23 -7.11 -3.57
C VAL A 271 -0.57 -6.84 -4.83
N LEU A 272 -1.24 -5.69 -4.87
CA LEU A 272 -2.20 -5.33 -5.89
C LEU A 272 -1.54 -4.55 -7.03
N GLY A 273 -1.23 -5.22 -8.14
CA GLY A 273 -0.63 -4.57 -9.31
C GLY A 273 0.74 -3.97 -9.00
N GLY A 274 0.86 -2.65 -9.12
CA GLY A 274 2.12 -1.92 -8.97
C GLY A 274 2.87 -1.75 -10.29
N ASP A 275 3.75 -0.74 -10.37
CA ASP A 275 4.63 -0.52 -11.51
C ASP A 275 5.81 -1.49 -11.46
N ASP A 276 6.02 -2.26 -12.52
CA ASP A 276 7.10 -3.25 -12.61
C ASP A 276 8.38 -2.70 -13.29
N GLY A 277 8.34 -1.45 -13.76
CA GLY A 277 9.46 -0.78 -14.44
C GLY A 277 9.64 -1.17 -15.91
N THR A 278 8.87 -2.11 -16.45
CA THR A 278 9.06 -2.59 -17.83
C THR A 278 8.71 -1.54 -18.89
N ARG A 279 7.90 -0.54 -18.49
CA ARG A 279 7.36 0.49 -19.39
C ARG A 279 7.77 1.92 -19.01
N VAL A 280 8.83 2.08 -18.23
CA VAL A 280 9.28 3.40 -17.75
C VAL A 280 9.66 4.36 -18.89
N ASN A 281 10.12 3.83 -20.03
CA ASN A 281 10.49 4.59 -21.23
C ASN A 281 9.45 4.47 -22.35
N PHE A 282 8.19 4.10 -22.03
CA PHE A 282 7.15 3.95 -23.03
C PHE A 282 6.84 5.27 -23.73
N SER A 283 6.80 5.24 -25.06
CA SER A 283 6.57 6.41 -25.90
C SER A 283 5.59 6.06 -27.03
N PRO A 284 4.64 6.94 -27.36
CA PRO A 284 4.40 8.23 -26.73
C PRO A 284 3.61 8.06 -25.41
N PRO A 285 3.83 8.93 -24.40
CA PRO A 285 3.29 8.75 -23.03
C PRO A 285 1.75 8.76 -22.96
N GLU A 286 1.07 9.46 -23.84
CA GLU A 286 -0.40 9.49 -23.92
C GLU A 286 -1.02 8.13 -24.33
N GLN A 287 -0.26 7.24 -24.95
CA GLN A 287 -0.67 5.89 -25.33
C GLN A 287 -0.23 4.82 -24.33
N HIS A 288 0.38 5.23 -23.21
CA HIS A 288 0.83 4.27 -22.20
C HIS A 288 -0.32 3.35 -21.76
N PRO A 289 -0.18 2.00 -21.86
CA PRO A 289 -1.29 1.06 -21.62
C PRO A 289 -1.68 0.91 -20.14
N GLY A 290 -1.00 1.59 -19.23
CA GLY A 290 -1.20 1.47 -17.79
C GLY A 290 -0.23 0.49 -17.13
N PHE A 291 -0.47 0.25 -15.85
CA PHE A 291 0.34 -0.62 -15.00
C PHE A 291 -0.16 -2.07 -15.03
N PRO A 292 0.64 -3.05 -14.60
CA PRO A 292 0.21 -4.43 -14.45
C PRO A 292 -1.04 -4.55 -13.57
N LYS A 293 -2.04 -5.33 -14.01
CA LYS A 293 -3.25 -5.64 -13.25
C LYS A 293 -3.11 -6.88 -12.38
N THR A 294 -2.10 -7.68 -12.64
CA THR A 294 -1.85 -8.95 -11.96
C THR A 294 -1.58 -8.72 -10.49
N MET A 295 -2.29 -9.43 -9.63
CA MET A 295 -2.03 -9.47 -8.19
C MET A 295 -1.05 -10.59 -7.85
N LEU A 296 -0.24 -10.36 -6.82
CA LEU A 296 0.68 -11.35 -6.27
C LEU A 296 0.23 -11.70 -4.84
N ALA A 297 0.07 -12.97 -4.54
CA ALA A 297 -0.14 -13.46 -3.18
C ALA A 297 1.19 -13.90 -2.59
N TYR A 298 1.48 -13.46 -1.38
CA TYR A 298 2.60 -13.97 -0.58
C TYR A 298 2.09 -14.89 0.51
N HIS A 299 2.58 -16.11 0.53
CA HIS A 299 2.25 -17.14 1.52
C HIS A 299 3.31 -17.16 2.61
N VAL A 300 2.95 -16.72 3.81
CA VAL A 300 3.88 -16.52 4.94
C VAL A 300 4.50 -17.82 5.43
N ASN A 301 3.72 -18.91 5.44
CA ASN A 301 4.15 -20.21 5.96
C ASN A 301 5.17 -20.92 5.06
N THR A 302 5.12 -20.68 3.77
CA THR A 302 5.99 -21.35 2.77
C THR A 302 7.07 -20.44 2.22
N ASP A 303 7.05 -19.14 2.54
CA ASP A 303 7.92 -18.10 1.98
C ASP A 303 7.90 -18.13 0.44
N THR A 304 6.70 -18.12 -0.15
CA THR A 304 6.51 -18.19 -1.60
C THR A 304 5.57 -17.13 -2.12
N TRP A 305 5.83 -16.67 -3.35
CA TRP A 305 4.96 -15.79 -4.10
C TRP A 305 4.21 -16.57 -5.18
N GLN A 306 2.95 -16.25 -5.36
CA GLN A 306 2.10 -16.80 -6.40
C GLN A 306 1.44 -15.66 -7.19
N THR A 307 1.38 -15.81 -8.51
CA THR A 307 0.47 -15.01 -9.34
C THR A 307 -0.95 -15.46 -9.02
N PHE A 308 -1.78 -14.53 -8.56
CA PHE A 308 -3.09 -14.89 -8.02
C PHE A 308 -4.22 -14.64 -9.02
N SER A 309 -4.53 -13.37 -9.32
CA SER A 309 -5.65 -12.97 -10.17
C SER A 309 -5.39 -11.58 -10.74
N GLU A 310 -6.32 -11.03 -11.50
CA GLU A 310 -6.23 -9.67 -12.03
C GLU A 310 -7.22 -8.72 -11.38
N MET A 311 -6.81 -7.48 -11.23
CA MET A 311 -7.68 -6.36 -10.87
C MET A 311 -8.46 -5.90 -12.10
N PRO A 312 -9.67 -5.33 -11.95
CA PRO A 312 -10.41 -4.74 -13.07
C PRO A 312 -9.65 -3.57 -13.70
N VAL A 313 -8.98 -2.78 -12.87
CA VAL A 313 -8.10 -1.66 -13.28
C VAL A 313 -6.92 -1.58 -12.34
N ALA A 314 -5.71 -1.48 -12.88
CA ALA A 314 -4.53 -1.22 -12.06
C ALA A 314 -4.55 0.22 -11.54
N HIS A 315 -4.40 0.37 -10.24
CA HIS A 315 -4.14 1.65 -9.60
C HIS A 315 -2.80 1.57 -8.87
N VAL A 316 -2.00 2.60 -8.99
CA VAL A 316 -0.78 2.81 -8.19
C VAL A 316 -0.88 4.13 -7.44
N THR A 317 0.04 4.39 -6.54
CA THR A 317 0.12 5.64 -5.80
C THR A 317 -1.19 5.96 -5.10
N THR A 318 -1.72 4.99 -4.36
CA THR A 318 -2.93 5.13 -3.56
C THR A 318 -2.88 4.23 -2.33
N THR A 319 -3.74 4.53 -1.37
CA THR A 319 -3.95 3.71 -0.18
C THR A 319 -5.05 2.69 -0.43
N ILE A 320 -4.97 1.54 0.23
CA ILE A 320 -6.10 0.62 0.38
C ILE A 320 -6.41 0.48 1.87
N THR A 321 -7.68 0.48 2.24
CA THR A 321 -8.11 0.44 3.64
C THR A 321 -9.27 -0.52 3.85
N ARG A 322 -9.38 -1.08 5.05
CA ARG A 322 -10.56 -1.87 5.42
C ARG A 322 -11.79 -0.98 5.53
N TRP A 323 -12.91 -1.45 4.94
CA TRP A 323 -14.22 -0.84 5.12
C TRP A 323 -15.31 -1.92 5.05
N ASN A 324 -16.22 -1.90 6.00
CA ASN A 324 -17.22 -2.96 6.18
C ASN A 324 -16.54 -4.34 6.28
N ARG A 325 -16.89 -5.29 5.41
CA ARG A 325 -16.33 -6.65 5.39
C ARG A 325 -15.22 -6.86 4.37
N GLY A 326 -14.76 -5.80 3.73
CA GLY A 326 -13.75 -5.87 2.67
C GLY A 326 -12.69 -4.79 2.77
N TYR A 327 -12.11 -4.49 1.63
CA TYR A 327 -11.14 -3.42 1.46
C TYR A 327 -11.64 -2.43 0.42
N VAL A 328 -11.21 -1.18 0.52
CA VAL A 328 -11.53 -0.15 -0.47
C VAL A 328 -10.25 0.53 -0.93
N MET A 329 -10.13 0.65 -2.23
CA MET A 329 -9.05 1.35 -2.93
C MET A 329 -9.67 2.57 -3.63
N PRO A 330 -9.52 3.77 -3.07
CA PRO A 330 -10.08 4.99 -3.62
C PRO A 330 -9.09 5.65 -4.57
N SER A 331 -9.53 5.95 -5.80
CA SER A 331 -8.72 6.72 -6.74
C SER A 331 -7.35 6.08 -7.04
N GLY A 332 -6.35 6.90 -7.35
CA GLY A 332 -5.00 6.46 -7.71
C GLY A 332 -4.66 6.76 -9.15
N GLU A 333 -3.45 6.38 -9.54
CA GLU A 333 -2.90 6.58 -10.87
C GLU A 333 -3.07 5.31 -11.70
N VAL A 334 -3.70 5.43 -12.87
CA VAL A 334 -3.99 4.28 -13.76
C VAL A 334 -2.95 4.12 -14.87
N ARG A 335 -2.24 5.19 -15.19
CA ARG A 335 -1.03 5.24 -16.03
C ARG A 335 -0.23 6.49 -15.64
N PRO A 336 1.06 6.59 -16.00
CA PRO A 336 1.88 7.72 -15.61
C PRO A 336 1.19 9.07 -15.88
N GLY A 337 1.01 9.88 -14.82
CA GLY A 337 0.37 11.20 -14.93
C GLY A 337 -1.16 11.21 -14.99
N VAL A 338 -1.83 10.09 -15.13
CA VAL A 338 -3.30 10.02 -15.25
C VAL A 338 -3.93 9.40 -14.01
N ARG A 339 -4.83 10.14 -13.39
CA ARG A 339 -5.58 9.73 -12.19
C ARG A 339 -6.94 9.13 -12.57
N SER A 340 -7.60 8.50 -11.63
CA SER A 340 -8.92 7.89 -11.80
C SER A 340 -9.87 8.34 -10.69
N LEU A 341 -11.12 8.61 -11.04
CA LEU A 341 -12.21 8.87 -10.08
C LEU A 341 -12.70 7.58 -9.42
N ARG A 342 -12.37 6.44 -9.99
CA ARG A 342 -12.96 5.16 -9.58
C ARG A 342 -12.55 4.79 -8.17
N VAL A 343 -13.52 4.28 -7.45
CA VAL A 343 -13.36 3.71 -6.11
C VAL A 343 -13.78 2.25 -6.18
N TRP A 344 -12.90 1.36 -5.77
CA TRP A 344 -13.13 -0.08 -5.87
C TRP A 344 -13.21 -0.71 -4.49
N ALA A 345 -14.26 -1.49 -4.25
CA ALA A 345 -14.35 -2.40 -3.12
C ALA A 345 -13.82 -3.78 -3.52
N LEU A 346 -12.97 -4.35 -2.69
CA LEU A 346 -12.46 -5.71 -2.78
C LEU A 346 -13.07 -6.54 -1.66
N GLN A 347 -13.80 -7.58 -2.01
CA GLN A 347 -14.29 -8.60 -1.08
C GLN A 347 -13.40 -9.83 -1.19
N VAL A 348 -12.89 -10.28 -0.06
CA VAL A 348 -12.17 -11.55 0.08
C VAL A 348 -13.15 -12.54 0.70
N LYS A 349 -13.57 -13.55 -0.06
CA LYS A 349 -14.46 -14.60 0.42
C LYS A 349 -13.63 -15.83 0.78
N PRO A 350 -13.90 -16.41 1.94
CA PRO A 350 -13.23 -17.64 2.38
C PRO A 350 -13.53 -18.84 1.47
#